data_f0138bbddc52e4c8e740cde2b4f37687
#
_entry.id   f0138bbddc52e4c8e740cde2b4f37687
#
_cell.length_a   1.000
_cell.length_b   1.000
_cell.length_c   1.000
_cell.angle_alpha   90.00
_cell.angle_beta   90.00
_cell.angle_gamma   90.00
#
_symmetry.space_group_name_H-M   'P 1'
#
loop_
_entity.id
_entity.type
_entity.pdbx_description
1 polymer ?
#
loop_
_entity_poly.entity_id
_entity_poly.type
_entity_poly.pdbx_seq_one_letter_code
_entity_poly.pdbx_strand_id
1 'polypeptide(L)'
;DQQNKNDTLKLYDDGTMGDILSSDNIFSRRIPNSSLIISNVIPSQAKDSIFLSILSFYKNRSIESDVSPFILGNIHPKIGNFNLRDSVTRPAKNNDPNIVNSVKFTVAVPVSDANGLEDIKRAFFRSYHVELDSMMNGGNPIFLLDDGGGVNGSGDLQKADGTFSRTIAFPSYAEPGTYHWIFEAQDQSNAYSDTVKKIIVVK
;
A
#
# COMPACT_ATOMS: atom_id res chain seq x y z
N ASP A 1 -15.34 22.27 -32.91
CA ASP A 1 -14.06 21.67 -33.30
C ASP A 1 -13.23 21.42 -32.04
N GLN A 2 -13.37 20.24 -31.46
CA GLN A 2 -12.47 19.77 -30.40
C GLN A 2 -11.15 19.43 -31.10
N GLN A 3 -10.15 20.26 -30.93
CA GLN A 3 -8.78 19.93 -31.30
C GLN A 3 -8.36 18.73 -30.47
N ASN A 4 -8.26 17.56 -31.11
CA ASN A 4 -7.55 16.41 -30.59
C ASN A 4 -6.07 16.81 -30.40
N LYS A 5 -5.72 17.25 -29.21
CA LYS A 5 -4.35 17.53 -28.85
C LYS A 5 -3.73 16.21 -28.39
N ASN A 6 -3.02 15.56 -29.30
CA ASN A 6 -2.21 14.40 -28.95
C ASN A 6 -0.99 14.91 -28.19
N ASP A 7 -0.94 14.63 -26.88
CA ASP A 7 0.22 14.90 -26.04
C ASP A 7 1.01 13.61 -25.88
N THR A 8 2.32 13.68 -26.04
CA THR A 8 3.21 12.53 -25.88
C THR A 8 4.00 12.68 -24.58
N LEU A 9 3.89 11.70 -23.71
CA LEU A 9 4.58 11.65 -22.44
C LEU A 9 5.62 10.54 -22.45
N LYS A 10 6.82 10.84 -21.97
CA LYS A 10 7.87 9.82 -21.78
C LYS A 10 7.61 9.02 -20.52
N LEU A 11 7.66 7.69 -20.61
CA LEU A 11 7.69 6.78 -19.46
C LEU A 11 9.12 6.50 -19.02
N TYR A 12 9.33 6.19 -17.75
CA TYR A 12 10.62 5.96 -17.12
C TYR A 12 10.67 4.58 -16.48
N ASP A 13 11.85 3.96 -16.51
CA ASP A 13 12.20 2.72 -15.81
C ASP A 13 13.53 2.97 -15.07
N ASP A 14 13.53 3.98 -14.21
CA ASP A 14 14.72 4.48 -13.52
C ASP A 14 14.51 4.70 -12.01
N GLY A 15 13.37 4.27 -11.47
CA GLY A 15 12.98 4.46 -10.08
C GLY A 15 12.51 5.88 -9.76
N THR A 16 12.19 6.70 -10.78
CA THR A 16 11.73 8.09 -10.62
C THR A 16 10.41 8.36 -11.32
N MET A 17 9.83 9.52 -11.11
CA MET A 17 8.63 10.02 -11.82
C MET A 17 7.40 9.10 -11.76
N GLY A 18 7.28 8.28 -10.72
CA GLY A 18 6.19 7.29 -10.54
C GLY A 18 6.62 5.86 -10.83
N ASP A 19 7.83 5.68 -11.35
CA ASP A 19 8.46 4.38 -11.39
C ASP A 19 8.99 3.99 -10.02
N ILE A 20 8.71 2.75 -9.58
CA ILE A 20 9.04 2.30 -8.22
C ILE A 20 10.38 1.58 -8.19
N LEU A 21 10.68 0.80 -9.21
CA LEU A 21 11.87 -0.04 -9.28
C LEU A 21 12.63 0.21 -10.59
N SER A 22 13.84 0.74 -10.46
CA SER A 22 14.71 0.93 -11.61
C SER A 22 15.06 -0.38 -12.31
N SER A 23 14.94 -0.42 -13.63
CA SER A 23 15.39 -1.52 -14.48
C SER A 23 14.63 -2.84 -14.27
N ASP A 24 13.37 -2.77 -13.91
CA ASP A 24 12.48 -3.94 -13.80
C ASP A 24 11.66 -4.20 -15.08
N ASN A 25 11.84 -3.35 -16.10
CA ASN A 25 11.13 -3.31 -17.37
C ASN A 25 9.66 -2.85 -17.25
N ILE A 26 9.28 -2.23 -16.14
CA ILE A 26 8.00 -1.57 -15.96
C ILE A 26 8.21 -0.07 -16.13
N PHE A 27 7.77 0.47 -17.25
CA PHE A 27 7.92 1.87 -17.57
C PHE A 27 6.73 2.67 -17.04
N SER A 28 6.99 3.60 -16.14
CA SER A 28 5.95 4.37 -15.45
C SER A 28 6.10 5.87 -15.61
N ARG A 29 5.01 6.60 -15.42
CA ARG A 29 5.01 8.05 -15.25
C ARG A 29 3.85 8.52 -14.40
N ARG A 30 4.17 9.26 -13.36
CA ARG A 30 3.17 10.00 -12.58
C ARG A 30 2.79 11.29 -13.30
N ILE A 31 1.48 11.48 -13.53
CA ILE A 31 0.94 12.69 -14.15
C ILE A 31 0.09 13.41 -13.11
N PRO A 32 0.46 14.61 -12.65
CA PRO A 32 -0.40 15.38 -11.75
C PRO A 32 -1.71 15.74 -12.44
N ASN A 33 -2.83 15.63 -11.74
CA ASN A 33 -4.15 16.02 -12.27
C ASN A 33 -4.17 17.46 -12.83
N SER A 34 -3.40 18.37 -12.23
CA SER A 34 -3.23 19.75 -12.71
C SER A 34 -2.57 19.87 -14.07
N SER A 35 -1.79 18.85 -14.50
CA SER A 35 -1.16 18.82 -15.83
C SER A 35 -2.08 18.27 -16.90
N LEU A 36 -3.17 17.61 -16.51
CA LEU A 36 -4.20 17.05 -17.38
C LEU A 36 -5.33 18.09 -17.60
N ILE A 37 -5.00 19.38 -17.66
CA ILE A 37 -5.97 20.43 -17.95
C ILE A 37 -6.50 20.24 -19.38
N ILE A 38 -7.46 19.37 -19.50
CA ILE A 38 -8.41 19.38 -20.60
C ILE A 38 -9.34 20.54 -20.26
N SER A 39 -9.25 21.61 -21.03
CA SER A 39 -10.00 22.84 -20.84
C SER A 39 -11.47 22.53 -20.47
N ASN A 40 -11.91 23.02 -19.32
CA ASN A 40 -13.26 23.00 -18.79
C ASN A 40 -13.78 21.74 -18.09
N VAL A 41 -12.95 20.81 -17.66
CA VAL A 41 -13.39 19.72 -16.80
C VAL A 41 -13.07 20.04 -15.35
N ILE A 42 -14.10 20.07 -14.51
CA ILE A 42 -13.98 20.20 -13.05
C ILE A 42 -13.69 18.77 -12.52
N PRO A 43 -12.49 18.48 -11.96
CA PRO A 43 -12.08 17.13 -11.58
C PRO A 43 -12.97 16.45 -10.52
N SER A 44 -13.87 17.19 -9.87
CA SER A 44 -14.66 16.71 -8.74
C SER A 44 -15.95 15.98 -9.10
N GLN A 45 -16.38 15.94 -10.34
CA GLN A 45 -17.70 15.38 -10.70
C GLN A 45 -17.73 14.47 -11.93
N ALA A 46 -16.67 14.35 -12.71
CA ALA A 46 -16.69 13.56 -13.94
C ALA A 46 -15.77 12.34 -13.83
N LYS A 47 -16.32 11.20 -14.12
CA LYS A 47 -15.57 10.02 -14.54
C LYS A 47 -15.12 10.27 -15.99
N ASP A 48 -14.20 11.20 -16.17
CA ASP A 48 -13.67 11.47 -17.49
C ASP A 48 -12.66 10.39 -17.85
N SER A 49 -12.88 9.77 -18.99
CA SER A 49 -11.93 8.82 -19.55
C SER A 49 -11.00 9.55 -20.51
N ILE A 50 -9.71 9.37 -20.32
CA ILE A 50 -8.72 9.65 -21.36
C ILE A 50 -8.41 8.32 -22.07
N PHE A 51 -7.97 8.44 -23.32
CA PHE A 51 -7.57 7.29 -24.11
C PHE A 51 -6.07 7.32 -24.29
N LEU A 52 -5.41 6.23 -23.90
CA LEU A 52 -3.96 6.10 -23.95
C LEU A 52 -3.57 4.99 -24.90
N SER A 53 -2.51 5.22 -25.69
CA SER A 53 -1.76 4.18 -26.37
C SER A 53 -0.29 4.30 -25.96
N ILE A 54 0.43 3.17 -25.98
CA ILE A 54 1.87 3.13 -25.73
C ILE A 54 2.59 3.04 -27.05
N LEU A 55 3.50 3.98 -27.29
CA LEU A 55 4.36 3.97 -28.46
C LEU A 55 5.78 3.57 -28.04
N SER A 56 6.20 2.38 -28.48
CA SER A 56 7.54 1.84 -28.22
C SER A 56 8.43 2.02 -29.45
N PHE A 57 9.64 2.50 -29.23
CA PHE A 57 10.66 2.68 -30.28
C PHE A 57 11.82 1.73 -30.05
N TYR A 58 12.13 0.95 -31.07
CA TYR A 58 13.34 0.13 -31.09
C TYR A 58 14.07 0.28 -32.42
N LYS A 59 15.26 0.85 -32.40
CA LYS A 59 16.04 1.21 -33.60
C LYS A 59 15.18 2.08 -34.56
N ASN A 60 14.90 1.61 -35.75
CA ASN A 60 14.14 2.34 -36.79
C ASN A 60 12.67 1.83 -36.90
N ARG A 61 12.18 1.18 -35.86
CA ARG A 61 10.80 0.65 -35.84
C ARG A 61 10.05 1.22 -34.64
N SER A 62 8.78 1.49 -34.84
CA SER A 62 7.85 1.82 -33.77
C SER A 62 6.72 0.80 -33.75
N ILE A 63 6.26 0.48 -32.55
CA ILE A 63 5.08 -0.35 -32.31
C ILE A 63 4.19 0.45 -31.39
N GLU A 64 2.92 0.57 -31.78
CA GLU A 64 1.89 1.22 -30.98
C GLU A 64 0.94 0.14 -30.42
N SER A 65 0.60 0.24 -29.14
CA SER A 65 -0.39 -0.61 -28.50
C SER A 65 -1.80 -0.24 -28.94
N ASP A 66 -2.76 -1.11 -28.70
CA ASP A 66 -4.17 -0.76 -28.75
C ASP A 66 -4.47 0.42 -27.80
N VAL A 67 -5.46 1.23 -28.19
CA VAL A 67 -5.92 2.36 -27.38
C VAL A 67 -6.74 1.84 -26.20
N SER A 68 -6.35 2.21 -24.98
CA SER A 68 -7.06 1.80 -23.77
C SER A 68 -7.67 3.02 -23.07
N PRO A 69 -8.91 2.91 -22.56
CA PRO A 69 -9.50 3.95 -21.74
C PRO A 69 -8.86 3.97 -20.35
N PHE A 70 -8.60 5.16 -19.84
CA PHE A 70 -8.13 5.39 -18.47
C PHE A 70 -9.06 6.37 -17.78
N ILE A 71 -9.51 6.05 -16.57
CA ILE A 71 -10.41 6.90 -15.79
C ILE A 71 -9.57 7.90 -15.00
N LEU A 72 -9.84 9.20 -15.22
CA LEU A 72 -9.24 10.26 -14.42
C LEU A 72 -9.97 10.42 -13.09
N GLY A 73 -9.23 10.66 -12.05
CA GLY A 73 -9.74 10.91 -10.71
C GLY A 73 -9.04 10.04 -9.67
N ASN A 74 -9.21 10.42 -8.40
CA ASN A 74 -8.68 9.63 -7.30
C ASN A 74 -9.64 8.48 -6.99
N ILE A 75 -9.12 7.27 -6.97
CA ILE A 75 -9.81 6.06 -6.51
C ILE A 75 -9.16 5.65 -5.21
N HIS A 76 -9.97 5.43 -4.18
CA HIS A 76 -9.46 5.06 -2.87
C HIS A 76 -8.72 3.72 -2.90
N PRO A 77 -7.66 3.55 -2.14
CA PRO A 77 -6.97 2.28 -2.04
C PRO A 77 -7.87 1.19 -1.47
N LYS A 78 -7.55 -0.05 -1.74
CA LYS A 78 -8.30 -1.23 -1.27
C LYS A 78 -7.36 -2.19 -0.56
N ILE A 79 -7.81 -2.68 0.60
CA ILE A 79 -7.18 -3.79 1.30
C ILE A 79 -7.79 -5.09 0.78
N GLY A 80 -6.94 -5.97 0.27
CA GLY A 80 -7.34 -7.29 -0.21
C GLY A 80 -7.59 -8.28 0.95
N ASN A 81 -8.03 -9.48 0.60
CA ASN A 81 -8.21 -10.53 1.57
C ASN A 81 -6.86 -11.07 2.06
N PHE A 82 -6.72 -11.22 3.36
CA PHE A 82 -5.55 -11.81 3.99
C PHE A 82 -5.94 -12.61 5.24
N ASN A 83 -5.09 -13.54 5.59
CA ASN A 83 -5.25 -14.36 6.78
C ASN A 83 -4.40 -13.81 7.93
N LEU A 84 -4.99 -13.73 9.10
CA LEU A 84 -4.32 -13.44 10.35
C LEU A 84 -4.59 -14.63 11.30
N ARG A 85 -3.59 -15.02 12.10
CA ARG A 85 -3.82 -16.03 13.13
C ARG A 85 -4.84 -15.54 14.16
N ASP A 86 -5.71 -16.42 14.62
CA ASP A 86 -6.77 -16.05 15.56
C ASP A 86 -6.25 -15.90 17.00
N SER A 87 -5.11 -16.50 17.30
CA SER A 87 -4.52 -16.41 18.65
C SER A 87 -2.99 -16.52 18.66
N VAL A 88 -2.42 -15.98 19.74
CA VAL A 88 -1.00 -16.04 20.06
C VAL A 88 -0.84 -16.41 21.52
N THR A 89 -0.05 -17.45 21.79
CA THR A 89 0.36 -17.78 23.17
C THR A 89 1.66 -17.05 23.48
N ARG A 90 1.66 -16.27 24.54
CA ARG A 90 2.87 -15.58 25.03
C ARG A 90 3.90 -16.62 25.48
N PRO A 91 5.18 -16.38 25.22
CA PRO A 91 6.22 -17.25 25.76
C PRO A 91 6.34 -17.07 27.28
N ALA A 92 6.85 -18.04 27.96
CA ALA A 92 7.20 -17.93 29.38
C ALA A 92 8.23 -16.79 29.58
N LYS A 93 8.17 -16.14 30.74
CA LYS A 93 9.21 -15.18 31.15
C LYS A 93 10.57 -15.85 31.20
N ASN A 94 11.62 -15.14 30.84
CA ASN A 94 12.97 -15.61 31.00
C ASN A 94 13.37 -15.59 32.48
N ASN A 95 14.24 -16.54 32.91
CA ASN A 95 14.81 -16.56 34.24
C ASN A 95 15.75 -15.34 34.46
N ASP A 96 16.43 -14.88 33.41
CA ASP A 96 17.18 -13.63 33.44
C ASP A 96 16.23 -12.47 33.16
N PRO A 97 16.06 -11.53 34.12
CA PRO A 97 15.16 -10.40 33.98
C PRO A 97 15.56 -9.42 32.85
N ASN A 98 16.80 -9.48 32.37
CA ASN A 98 17.29 -8.64 31.28
C ASN A 98 16.94 -9.21 29.89
N ILE A 99 16.46 -10.45 29.84
CA ILE A 99 16.10 -11.13 28.59
C ILE A 99 14.58 -11.21 28.45
N VAL A 100 14.03 -10.60 27.40
CA VAL A 100 12.60 -10.66 27.11
C VAL A 100 12.35 -11.71 26.01
N ASN A 101 11.73 -12.82 26.40
CA ASN A 101 11.24 -13.78 25.42
C ASN A 101 10.07 -13.18 24.63
N SER A 102 10.03 -13.43 23.34
CA SER A 102 8.93 -12.98 22.47
C SER A 102 8.61 -14.02 21.41
N VAL A 103 7.34 -14.17 21.07
CA VAL A 103 6.88 -14.86 19.87
C VAL A 103 6.70 -13.86 18.75
N LYS A 104 7.19 -14.19 17.55
CA LYS A 104 7.13 -13.30 16.39
C LYS A 104 6.37 -13.96 15.24
N PHE A 105 5.67 -13.16 14.46
CA PHE A 105 5.09 -13.57 13.18
C PHE A 105 4.92 -12.36 12.27
N THR A 106 4.90 -12.61 10.98
CA THR A 106 4.69 -11.56 9.99
C THR A 106 3.21 -11.44 9.65
N VAL A 107 2.74 -10.22 9.60
CA VAL A 107 1.45 -9.81 9.04
C VAL A 107 1.74 -9.32 7.64
N ALA A 108 1.08 -9.89 6.64
CA ALA A 108 1.21 -9.51 5.24
C ALA A 108 -0.18 -9.18 4.70
N VAL A 109 -0.34 -8.00 4.15
CA VAL A 109 -1.62 -7.42 3.74
C VAL A 109 -1.51 -6.96 2.30
N PRO A 110 -2.26 -7.56 1.36
CA PRO A 110 -2.31 -7.06 -0.01
C PRO A 110 -3.08 -5.74 -0.03
N VAL A 111 -2.49 -4.75 -0.64
CA VAL A 111 -3.09 -3.42 -0.86
C VAL A 111 -2.97 -3.07 -2.33
N SER A 112 -4.02 -2.55 -2.91
CA SER A 112 -4.06 -2.12 -4.31
C SER A 112 -4.71 -0.76 -4.44
N ASP A 113 -4.32 -0.05 -5.46
CA ASP A 113 -4.95 1.19 -5.87
C ASP A 113 -5.14 1.17 -7.40
N ALA A 114 -6.30 1.62 -7.87
CA ALA A 114 -6.57 1.67 -9.30
C ALA A 114 -5.82 2.80 -10.02
N ASN A 115 -5.27 3.76 -9.28
CA ASN A 115 -4.39 4.79 -9.78
C ASN A 115 -2.91 4.33 -9.87
N GLY A 116 -2.62 3.12 -9.38
CA GLY A 116 -1.30 2.52 -9.36
C GLY A 116 -0.78 2.25 -7.96
N LEU A 117 0.14 1.28 -7.84
CA LEU A 117 0.74 0.94 -6.54
C LEU A 117 1.52 2.12 -5.95
N GLU A 118 2.12 2.95 -6.77
CA GLU A 118 2.84 4.16 -6.40
C GLU A 118 1.94 5.25 -5.80
N ASP A 119 0.62 5.15 -5.97
CA ASP A 119 -0.32 6.06 -5.32
C ASP A 119 -0.58 5.70 -3.87
N ILE A 120 -0.23 4.50 -3.44
CA ILE A 120 -0.33 4.11 -2.04
C ILE A 120 0.75 4.84 -1.24
N LYS A 121 0.31 5.74 -0.37
CA LYS A 121 1.18 6.52 0.52
C LYS A 121 1.66 5.70 1.71
N ARG A 122 0.76 4.89 2.29
CA ARG A 122 1.04 4.04 3.45
C ARG A 122 -0.05 3.01 3.68
N ALA A 123 0.33 1.87 4.23
CA ALA A 123 -0.56 0.88 4.82
C ALA A 123 -0.19 0.70 6.30
N PHE A 124 -1.18 0.50 7.16
CA PHE A 124 -0.96 0.40 8.60
C PHE A 124 -2.13 -0.28 9.31
N PHE A 125 -1.93 -0.61 10.58
CA PHE A 125 -3.03 -0.96 11.46
C PHE A 125 -2.89 -0.28 12.81
N ARG A 126 -4.01 -0.13 13.52
CA ARG A 126 -4.07 0.25 14.94
C ARG A 126 -4.57 -0.93 15.73
N SER A 127 -4.12 -1.05 16.97
CA SER A 127 -4.48 -2.13 17.85
C SER A 127 -5.27 -1.60 19.04
N TYR A 128 -6.43 -2.19 19.30
CA TYR A 128 -7.30 -1.87 20.41
C TYR A 128 -7.46 -3.11 21.29
N HIS A 129 -7.26 -2.97 22.60
CA HIS A 129 -7.42 -4.03 23.59
C HIS A 129 -8.82 -3.95 24.18
N VAL A 130 -9.62 -4.99 23.99
CA VAL A 130 -11.04 -4.97 24.35
C VAL A 130 -11.25 -4.88 25.86
N GLU A 131 -10.59 -5.73 26.62
CA GLU A 131 -10.77 -5.83 28.07
C GLU A 131 -10.23 -4.61 28.84
N LEU A 132 -9.24 -3.90 28.25
CA LEU A 132 -8.71 -2.66 28.82
C LEU A 132 -9.42 -1.41 28.28
N ASP A 133 -10.34 -1.57 27.34
CA ASP A 133 -11.00 -0.46 26.63
C ASP A 133 -9.99 0.62 26.17
N SER A 134 -8.88 0.19 25.57
CA SER A 134 -7.77 1.09 25.29
C SER A 134 -7.08 0.79 23.97
N MET A 135 -6.70 1.87 23.27
CA MET A 135 -5.80 1.77 22.12
C MET A 135 -4.38 1.47 22.59
N MET A 136 -3.81 0.44 22.01
CA MET A 136 -2.40 0.09 22.23
C MET A 136 -1.49 1.07 21.49
N ASN A 137 -0.21 1.11 21.90
CA ASN A 137 0.78 2.03 21.33
C ASN A 137 0.35 3.51 21.37
N GLY A 138 -0.47 3.90 22.37
CA GLY A 138 -1.02 5.26 22.46
C GLY A 138 -1.90 5.66 21.26
N GLY A 139 -2.49 4.70 20.56
CA GLY A 139 -3.29 4.94 19.35
C GLY A 139 -2.47 5.17 18.08
N ASN A 140 -1.13 5.16 18.18
CA ASN A 140 -0.27 5.35 17.01
C ASN A 140 -0.36 4.15 16.07
N PRO A 141 -0.36 4.39 14.75
CA PRO A 141 -0.40 3.34 13.76
C PRO A 141 0.91 2.52 13.75
N ILE A 142 0.77 1.24 13.48
CA ILE A 142 1.88 0.34 13.17
C ILE A 142 1.93 0.21 11.65
N PHE A 143 2.99 0.74 11.05
CA PHE A 143 3.14 0.76 9.59
C PHE A 143 3.55 -0.61 9.05
N LEU A 144 2.93 -0.98 7.95
CA LEU A 144 3.28 -2.10 7.08
C LEU A 144 4.13 -1.57 5.91
N LEU A 145 5.08 -2.34 5.45
CA LEU A 145 6.05 -1.92 4.42
C LEU A 145 6.04 -2.92 3.26
N ASP A 146 6.20 -2.41 2.05
CA ASP A 146 6.39 -3.16 0.81
C ASP A 146 7.82 -2.85 0.30
N ASP A 147 8.84 -3.38 1.03
CA ASP A 147 10.23 -2.98 0.89
C ASP A 147 11.19 -4.14 0.57
N GLY A 148 10.67 -5.35 0.41
CA GLY A 148 11.47 -6.56 0.16
C GLY A 148 12.40 -6.93 1.32
N GLY A 149 12.02 -6.58 2.55
CA GLY A 149 12.82 -6.84 3.75
C GLY A 149 13.95 -5.82 3.97
N GLY A 150 13.92 -4.67 3.26
CA GLY A 150 14.94 -3.62 3.38
C GLY A 150 14.97 -2.96 4.76
N VAL A 151 13.84 -2.90 5.46
CA VAL A 151 13.75 -2.41 6.83
C VAL A 151 13.70 -3.56 7.80
N ASN A 152 14.53 -3.53 8.84
CA ASN A 152 14.52 -4.57 9.87
C ASN A 152 13.13 -4.70 10.51
N GLY A 153 12.59 -5.92 10.45
CA GLY A 153 11.27 -6.24 10.98
C GLY A 153 10.09 -5.89 10.07
N SER A 154 10.31 -5.53 8.80
CA SER A 154 9.22 -5.45 7.82
C SER A 154 8.64 -6.83 7.56
N GLY A 155 9.49 -7.82 7.38
CA GLY A 155 9.09 -9.21 7.06
C GLY A 155 8.53 -9.34 5.66
N ASP A 156 8.68 -8.31 4.86
CA ASP A 156 8.31 -8.30 3.46
C ASP A 156 9.28 -9.15 2.63
N LEU A 157 8.78 -9.81 1.59
CA LEU A 157 9.56 -10.75 0.79
C LEU A 157 9.98 -10.17 -0.55
N GLN A 158 9.15 -9.32 -1.14
CA GLN A 158 9.36 -8.78 -2.46
C GLN A 158 8.90 -7.33 -2.53
N LYS A 159 9.84 -6.45 -2.79
CA LYS A 159 9.60 -5.01 -2.89
C LYS A 159 8.63 -4.70 -4.04
N ALA A 160 7.70 -3.80 -3.77
CA ALA A 160 6.77 -3.24 -4.74
C ALA A 160 5.86 -4.29 -5.43
N ASP A 161 5.47 -5.33 -4.69
CA ASP A 161 4.51 -6.33 -5.18
C ASP A 161 3.07 -6.07 -4.70
N GLY A 162 2.85 -5.01 -3.90
CA GLY A 162 1.56 -4.65 -3.33
C GLY A 162 1.24 -5.39 -2.04
N THR A 163 2.17 -6.19 -1.51
CA THR A 163 2.01 -6.89 -0.24
C THR A 163 2.77 -6.15 0.86
N PHE A 164 2.04 -5.41 1.67
CA PHE A 164 2.59 -4.64 2.77
C PHE A 164 2.71 -5.49 4.02
N SER A 165 3.89 -5.58 4.60
CA SER A 165 4.18 -6.52 5.68
C SER A 165 4.79 -5.87 6.92
N ARG A 166 4.60 -6.53 8.08
CA ARG A 166 5.28 -6.21 9.33
C ARG A 166 5.44 -7.42 10.21
N THR A 167 6.63 -7.64 10.73
CA THR A 167 6.87 -8.63 11.78
C THR A 167 6.47 -8.05 13.13
N ILE A 168 5.50 -8.69 13.76
CA ILE A 168 4.98 -8.32 15.07
C ILE A 168 5.56 -9.27 16.12
N ALA A 169 5.99 -8.69 17.24
CA ALA A 169 6.50 -9.43 18.38
C ALA A 169 5.55 -9.29 19.58
N PHE A 170 5.13 -10.42 20.15
CA PHE A 170 4.43 -10.46 21.43
C PHE A 170 5.41 -10.90 22.51
N PRO A 171 5.83 -9.99 23.41
CA PRO A 171 6.72 -10.32 24.50
C PRO A 171 5.99 -11.10 25.60
N SER A 172 6.75 -11.75 26.48
CA SER A 172 6.22 -12.51 27.61
C SER A 172 5.40 -11.68 28.60
N TYR A 173 5.55 -10.37 28.56
CA TYR A 173 4.78 -9.41 29.38
C TYR A 173 3.62 -8.75 28.66
N ALA A 174 3.32 -9.11 27.38
CA ALA A 174 2.16 -8.57 26.70
C ALA A 174 0.88 -8.86 27.47
N GLU A 175 -0.04 -7.91 27.55
CA GLU A 175 -1.30 -8.13 28.22
C GLU A 175 -2.10 -9.23 27.52
N PRO A 176 -2.65 -10.22 28.26
CA PRO A 176 -3.54 -11.19 27.66
C PRO A 176 -4.90 -10.57 27.38
N GLY A 177 -5.59 -11.07 26.38
CA GLY A 177 -6.93 -10.60 26.06
C GLY A 177 -7.20 -10.58 24.56
N THR A 178 -8.29 -9.92 24.21
CA THR A 178 -8.78 -9.80 22.85
C THR A 178 -8.32 -8.48 22.24
N TYR A 179 -7.65 -8.56 21.11
CA TYR A 179 -7.18 -7.40 20.37
C TYR A 179 -7.96 -7.26 19.08
N HIS A 180 -8.46 -6.07 18.81
CA HIS A 180 -8.98 -5.68 17.51
C HIS A 180 -7.89 -4.94 16.74
N TRP A 181 -7.43 -5.53 15.66
CA TRP A 181 -6.52 -4.87 14.73
C TRP A 181 -7.31 -4.27 13.58
N ILE A 182 -7.16 -2.98 13.42
CA ILE A 182 -7.92 -2.12 12.51
C ILE A 182 -6.98 -1.66 11.41
N PHE A 183 -7.11 -2.28 10.24
CA PHE A 183 -6.25 -2.04 9.08
C PHE A 183 -6.84 -0.99 8.17
N GLU A 184 -6.00 -0.11 7.67
CA GLU A 184 -6.30 0.96 6.73
C GLU A 184 -5.12 1.17 5.79
N ALA A 185 -5.40 1.64 4.58
CA ALA A 185 -4.43 2.17 3.64
C ALA A 185 -4.79 3.61 3.30
N GLN A 186 -3.79 4.40 2.93
CA GLN A 186 -3.98 5.79 2.52
C GLN A 186 -3.18 6.05 1.25
N ASP A 187 -3.81 6.75 0.30
CA ASP A 187 -3.18 7.19 -0.94
C ASP A 187 -2.44 8.52 -0.80
N GLN A 188 -1.79 8.94 -1.88
CA GLN A 188 -1.07 10.22 -1.96
C GLN A 188 -2.01 11.43 -1.93
N SER A 189 -3.28 11.24 -2.28
CA SER A 189 -4.33 12.25 -2.20
C SER A 189 -4.95 12.37 -0.80
N ASN A 190 -4.47 11.54 0.14
CA ASN A 190 -4.94 11.40 1.53
C ASN A 190 -6.33 10.76 1.68
N ALA A 191 -6.85 10.09 0.66
CA ALA A 191 -8.04 9.28 0.81
C ALA A 191 -7.68 7.94 1.47
N TYR A 192 -8.63 7.39 2.23
CA TYR A 192 -8.45 6.15 2.96
C TYR A 192 -9.25 5.01 2.32
N SER A 193 -8.73 3.80 2.46
CA SER A 193 -9.47 2.57 2.19
C SER A 193 -10.63 2.39 3.16
N ASP A 194 -11.54 1.47 2.84
CA ASP A 194 -12.41 0.89 3.86
C ASP A 194 -11.57 0.21 4.95
N THR A 195 -12.09 0.25 6.16
CA THR A 195 -11.45 -0.35 7.32
C THR A 195 -11.65 -1.86 7.33
N VAL A 196 -10.57 -2.62 7.48
CA VAL A 196 -10.61 -4.08 7.70
C VAL A 196 -10.25 -4.40 9.13
N LYS A 197 -11.19 -5.01 9.86
CA LYS A 197 -10.99 -5.43 11.25
C LYS A 197 -10.66 -6.90 11.34
N LYS A 198 -9.60 -7.24 12.07
CA LYS A 198 -9.24 -8.60 12.44
C LYS A 198 -9.16 -8.72 13.96
N ILE A 199 -9.44 -9.91 14.47
CA ILE A 199 -9.42 -10.21 15.89
C ILE A 199 -8.27 -11.17 16.16
N ILE A 200 -7.51 -10.92 17.21
CA ILE A 200 -6.45 -11.81 17.70
C ILE A 200 -6.55 -11.95 19.22
N VAL A 201 -6.49 -13.16 19.72
CA VAL A 201 -6.52 -13.45 21.17
C VAL A 201 -5.11 -13.74 21.67
N VAL A 202 -4.64 -12.98 22.64
CA VAL A 202 -3.35 -13.18 23.31
C VAL A 202 -3.59 -13.96 24.59
N LYS A 203 -2.93 -15.14 24.72
CA LYS A 203 -3.06 -16.07 25.84
C LYS A 203 -1.80 -16.13 26.68
#